data_8c82ab43d05085b815b90803371bae9d
#
_entry.id   8c82ab43d05085b815b90803371bae9d
#
_cell.length_a   1.000
_cell.length_b   1.000
_cell.length_c   1.000
_cell.angle_alpha   90.00
_cell.angle_beta   90.00
_cell.angle_gamma   90.00
#
_symmetry.space_group_name_H-M   'P 1'
#
loop_
_entity.id
_entity.type
_entity.pdbx_description
1 polymer ?
#
loop_
_entity_poly.entity_id
_entity_poly.type
_entity_poly.pdbx_seq_one_letter_code
_entity_poly.pdbx_strand_id
1 'polypeptide(L)'
;MAGGLFATDSRMTALGYPYGVIRDDTDIHFFPGTIFKYNRGIYGELYSNGDDWNWSLGANVPMKTNVFGLYLHLPSEIDMDEHLNYNSNLELYHKVQAYYGFAEKFALGLAFGFDSAIEDYDSGSSKTRFVEKQQGQFVELKFGMSDEKLDLGAKVLYQGAKINEKIDNTSTDVASYSGFGVDLGGRYFIQEDSMLDLAIFGDLGYEALTDEYEPTGVKSTLKLAHSDINAAVGIGANYKLAPGHSIIMTFKPIGVYSANVKDTNNFNNNVFKNTQTYLTLPEYTLGVESRITKWLTGRVGARQNFGIWTWKDEAELESNVDLHDIWSEYEADFDMNLGLAIKLDKFTIDTVFSKNFLHDGPAVIGGSTKGLNSQVSLKFEY
;
A
#
# COMPACT_ATOMS: atom_id res chain seq x y z
N MET A 1 2.06 2.16 -6.74
CA MET A 1 1.76 1.28 -5.59
C MET A 1 2.21 1.98 -4.32
N ALA A 2 1.31 2.62 -3.58
CA ALA A 2 1.60 3.02 -2.22
C ALA A 2 1.69 1.72 -1.40
N GLY A 3 2.89 1.33 -1.00
CA GLY A 3 3.09 0.13 -0.21
C GLY A 3 2.47 0.34 1.16
N GLY A 4 1.40 -0.40 1.48
CA GLY A 4 0.83 -0.43 2.82
C GLY A 4 1.91 -0.77 3.84
N LEU A 5 2.06 0.07 4.84
CA LEU A 5 3.01 -0.13 5.93
C LEU A 5 2.46 -1.18 6.89
N PHE A 6 3.27 -2.17 7.26
CA PHE A 6 2.87 -3.33 8.06
C PHE A 6 3.67 -3.43 9.36
N ALA A 7 3.19 -4.25 10.29
CA ALA A 7 3.67 -4.32 11.68
C ALA A 7 5.11 -4.79 11.90
N THR A 8 5.98 -4.92 10.91
CA THR A 8 7.44 -5.04 10.97
C THR A 8 8.08 -4.63 9.64
N ASP A 9 7.43 -3.75 8.92
CA ASP A 9 7.86 -3.26 7.63
C ASP A 9 9.22 -2.54 7.68
N SER A 10 9.64 -2.07 8.87
CA SER A 10 10.94 -1.42 9.08
C SER A 10 12.13 -2.25 8.57
N ARG A 11 12.10 -3.59 8.70
CA ARG A 11 13.15 -4.45 8.14
C ARG A 11 13.13 -4.45 6.63
N MET A 12 11.96 -4.60 6.03
CA MET A 12 11.79 -4.66 4.59
C MET A 12 12.12 -3.33 3.94
N THR A 13 11.65 -2.22 4.54
CA THR A 13 11.98 -0.85 4.13
C THR A 13 13.50 -0.61 4.16
N ALA A 14 14.16 -0.98 5.27
CA ALA A 14 15.61 -0.83 5.42
C ALA A 14 16.42 -1.62 4.38
N LEU A 15 15.88 -2.68 3.82
CA LEU A 15 16.49 -3.54 2.80
C LEU A 15 16.10 -3.17 1.36
N GLY A 16 15.29 -2.12 1.17
CA GLY A 16 14.81 -1.69 -0.16
C GLY A 16 13.65 -2.53 -0.71
N TYR A 17 12.84 -3.13 0.15
CA TYR A 17 11.64 -3.91 -0.19
C TYR A 17 11.88 -5.19 -1.03
N PRO A 18 12.76 -6.11 -0.64
CA PRO A 18 13.03 -7.35 -1.39
C PRO A 18 11.98 -8.45 -1.15
N TYR A 19 10.69 -8.16 -1.25
CA TYR A 19 9.57 -9.06 -0.94
C TYR A 19 9.59 -10.39 -1.69
N GLY A 20 10.21 -10.45 -2.85
CA GLY A 20 10.22 -11.64 -3.67
C GLY A 20 11.08 -12.78 -3.14
N VAL A 21 12.04 -12.51 -2.23
CA VAL A 21 13.03 -13.53 -1.81
C VAL A 21 13.23 -13.62 -0.31
N ILE A 22 12.91 -12.57 0.46
CA ILE A 22 12.94 -12.64 1.93
C ILE A 22 11.59 -13.11 2.44
N ARG A 23 11.61 -14.03 3.41
CA ARG A 23 10.46 -14.35 4.24
C ARG A 23 10.52 -13.53 5.53
N ASP A 24 9.46 -12.76 5.77
CA ASP A 24 9.33 -11.90 6.92
C ASP A 24 7.89 -12.00 7.49
N ASP A 25 7.68 -11.54 8.72
CA ASP A 25 6.36 -11.57 9.35
C ASP A 25 5.36 -10.60 8.69
N THR A 26 5.81 -9.61 7.94
CA THR A 26 4.98 -8.76 7.06
C THR A 26 4.32 -9.56 5.92
N ASP A 27 4.89 -10.70 5.55
CA ASP A 27 4.35 -11.57 4.51
C ASP A 27 2.91 -12.01 4.79
N ILE A 28 2.46 -12.04 6.05
CA ILE A 28 1.10 -12.41 6.43
C ILE A 28 0.06 -11.55 5.72
N HIS A 29 0.40 -10.30 5.43
CA HIS A 29 -0.52 -9.37 4.79
C HIS A 29 -0.65 -9.60 3.27
N PHE A 30 0.37 -10.17 2.63
CA PHE A 30 0.37 -10.53 1.21
C PHE A 30 0.08 -12.03 0.99
N PHE A 31 0.65 -12.87 1.84
CA PHE A 31 0.57 -14.32 1.79
C PHE A 31 0.01 -14.85 3.12
N PRO A 32 -1.29 -14.74 3.38
CA PRO A 32 -1.88 -15.09 4.68
C PRO A 32 -1.48 -16.46 5.24
N GLY A 33 -1.21 -17.43 4.37
CA GLY A 33 -0.74 -18.77 4.78
C GLY A 33 0.57 -18.75 5.56
N THR A 34 1.39 -17.70 5.45
CA THR A 34 2.64 -17.55 6.21
C THR A 34 2.42 -17.34 7.71
N ILE A 35 1.18 -17.08 8.16
CA ILE A 35 0.83 -16.94 9.58
C ILE A 35 1.29 -18.13 10.43
N PHE A 36 1.42 -19.32 9.84
CA PHE A 36 1.94 -20.49 10.55
C PHE A 36 3.43 -20.38 10.87
N LYS A 37 4.21 -19.66 10.05
CA LYS A 37 5.64 -19.40 10.28
C LYS A 37 5.86 -18.36 11.38
N TYR A 38 4.90 -17.46 11.59
CA TYR A 38 4.93 -16.35 12.55
C TYR A 38 3.79 -16.44 13.58
N ASN A 39 3.50 -17.64 14.04
CA ASN A 39 2.30 -17.96 14.81
C ASN A 39 2.31 -17.51 16.27
N ARG A 40 3.43 -16.95 16.77
CA ARG A 40 3.59 -16.47 18.14
C ARG A 40 4.31 -15.14 18.16
N GLY A 41 3.58 -14.07 18.20
CA GLY A 41 4.16 -12.75 18.24
C GLY A 41 3.16 -11.66 18.51
N ILE A 42 3.62 -10.61 19.15
CA ILE A 42 2.96 -9.31 19.24
C ILE A 42 3.81 -8.34 18.45
N TYR A 43 3.18 -7.57 17.58
CA TYR A 43 3.80 -6.67 16.64
C TYR A 43 3.26 -5.27 16.88
N GLY A 44 4.13 -4.29 16.97
CA GLY A 44 3.76 -2.89 17.07
C GLY A 44 4.59 -2.08 16.10
N GLU A 45 4.01 -1.07 15.51
CA GLU A 45 4.69 -0.19 14.58
C GLU A 45 4.32 1.26 14.83
N LEU A 46 5.32 2.11 14.80
CA LEU A 46 5.18 3.56 14.78
C LEU A 46 5.84 4.06 13.51
N TYR A 47 5.12 4.82 12.72
CA TYR A 47 5.65 5.42 11.50
C TYR A 47 5.17 6.86 11.37
N SER A 48 5.99 7.67 10.73
CA SER A 48 5.67 9.07 10.43
C SER A 48 5.56 9.26 8.93
N ASN A 49 4.51 9.90 8.50
CA ASN A 49 4.32 10.37 7.13
C ASN A 49 4.25 11.91 7.15
N GLY A 50 5.43 12.55 7.04
CA GLY A 50 5.53 13.99 7.20
C GLY A 50 5.38 14.45 8.66
N ASP A 51 4.37 15.25 8.93
CA ASP A 51 4.10 15.82 10.27
C ASP A 51 3.22 14.90 11.15
N ASP A 52 2.62 13.83 10.58
CA ASP A 52 1.71 12.94 11.26
C ASP A 52 2.40 11.65 11.72
N TRP A 53 2.00 11.18 12.89
CA TRP A 53 2.43 9.91 13.47
C TRP A 53 1.29 8.91 13.47
N ASN A 54 1.53 7.76 12.87
CA ASN A 54 0.61 6.65 12.84
C ASN A 54 1.19 5.44 13.59
N TRP A 55 0.31 4.55 14.00
CA TRP A 55 0.70 3.34 14.71
C TRP A 55 -0.11 2.13 14.25
N SER A 56 0.42 0.95 14.40
CA SER A 56 -0.32 -0.30 14.26
C SER A 56 0.04 -1.28 15.38
N LEU A 57 -0.88 -2.18 15.69
CA LEU A 57 -0.68 -3.24 16.68
C LEU A 57 -1.28 -4.54 16.18
N GLY A 58 -0.53 -5.63 16.26
CA GLY A 58 -0.99 -6.95 15.85
C GLY A 58 -0.54 -8.05 16.80
N ALA A 59 -1.25 -9.17 16.77
CA ALA A 59 -0.87 -10.37 17.50
C ALA A 59 -1.30 -11.62 16.75
N ASN A 60 -0.43 -12.64 16.76
CA ASN A 60 -0.73 -13.98 16.28
C ASN A 60 -0.71 -14.98 17.45
N VAL A 61 -1.78 -15.76 17.57
CA VAL A 61 -1.97 -16.70 18.68
C VAL A 61 -2.22 -18.10 18.13
N PRO A 62 -1.38 -19.10 18.44
CA PRO A 62 -1.62 -20.49 18.04
C PRO A 62 -2.79 -21.09 18.83
N MET A 63 -3.69 -21.77 18.11
CA MET A 63 -4.89 -22.44 18.64
C MET A 63 -4.86 -23.92 18.22
N LYS A 64 -4.11 -24.75 18.92
CA LYS A 64 -3.84 -26.15 18.55
C LYS A 64 -3.16 -26.25 17.15
N THR A 65 -3.88 -26.73 16.15
CA THR A 65 -3.43 -26.86 14.75
C THR A 65 -3.71 -25.61 13.90
N ASN A 66 -4.41 -24.63 14.48
CA ASN A 66 -4.80 -23.41 13.79
C ASN A 66 -4.05 -22.19 14.37
N VAL A 67 -4.12 -21.07 13.69
CA VAL A 67 -3.55 -19.79 14.16
C VAL A 67 -4.58 -18.70 13.95
N PHE A 68 -4.78 -17.87 14.97
CA PHE A 68 -5.59 -16.67 14.87
C PHE A 68 -4.68 -15.44 14.91
N GLY A 69 -4.89 -14.49 14.01
CA GLY A 69 -4.22 -13.20 13.97
C GLY A 69 -5.22 -12.06 14.06
N LEU A 70 -4.87 -11.00 14.79
CA LEU A 70 -5.66 -9.77 14.86
C LEU A 70 -4.71 -8.58 14.77
N TYR A 71 -5.02 -7.64 13.91
CA TYR A 71 -4.27 -6.42 13.67
C TYR A 71 -5.19 -5.21 13.70
N LEU A 72 -4.75 -4.16 14.36
CA LEU A 72 -5.48 -2.92 14.57
C LEU A 72 -4.71 -1.76 13.99
N HIS A 73 -5.42 -0.77 13.48
CA HIS A 73 -4.87 0.50 13.01
C HIS A 73 -3.81 0.33 11.90
N LEU A 74 -3.97 -0.69 11.08
CA LEU A 74 -3.15 -0.83 9.87
C LEU A 74 -3.49 0.30 8.90
N PRO A 75 -2.49 0.86 8.20
CA PRO A 75 -2.76 1.84 7.16
C PRO A 75 -3.61 1.22 6.05
N SER A 76 -4.53 2.01 5.53
CA SER A 76 -5.30 1.69 4.32
C SER A 76 -4.51 2.11 3.09
N GLU A 77 -4.59 1.34 2.03
CA GLU A 77 -4.07 1.71 0.70
C GLU A 77 -5.05 2.62 -0.07
N ILE A 78 -6.19 2.95 0.55
CA ILE A 78 -7.27 3.68 -0.10
C ILE A 78 -7.06 5.17 0.14
N ASP A 79 -6.70 5.88 -0.92
CA ASP A 79 -6.68 7.35 -0.94
C ASP A 79 -7.99 7.85 -1.54
N MET A 80 -8.87 8.37 -0.69
CA MET A 80 -10.16 8.88 -1.11
C MET A 80 -10.05 10.27 -1.75
N ASP A 81 -9.01 11.04 -1.43
CA ASP A 81 -8.82 12.38 -1.96
C ASP A 81 -8.39 12.35 -3.43
N GLU A 82 -7.63 11.34 -3.83
CA GLU A 82 -7.22 11.16 -5.22
C GLU A 82 -8.43 10.80 -6.13
N HIS A 83 -9.43 10.15 -5.58
CA HIS A 83 -10.56 9.61 -6.32
C HIS A 83 -11.82 10.47 -6.27
N LEU A 84 -12.05 11.19 -5.18
CA LEU A 84 -13.14 12.15 -5.09
C LEU A 84 -12.63 13.49 -5.64
N ASN A 85 -13.15 13.95 -6.79
CA ASN A 85 -12.95 15.33 -7.28
C ASN A 85 -13.54 16.38 -6.31
N TYR A 86 -13.45 16.11 -5.01
CA TYR A 86 -14.01 16.88 -3.92
C TYR A 86 -13.01 16.77 -2.74
N ASN A 87 -12.79 17.86 -2.01
CA ASN A 87 -11.95 17.81 -0.81
C ASN A 87 -12.59 16.89 0.21
N SER A 88 -12.05 15.69 0.35
CA SER A 88 -12.51 14.73 1.31
C SER A 88 -11.73 14.87 2.62
N ASN A 89 -12.46 14.93 3.74
CA ASN A 89 -11.87 14.86 5.09
C ASN A 89 -11.93 13.42 5.64
N LEU A 90 -12.10 12.42 4.74
CA LEU A 90 -12.16 11.02 5.11
C LEU A 90 -10.76 10.44 5.17
N GLU A 91 -10.39 10.00 6.34
CA GLU A 91 -9.13 9.31 6.59
C GLU A 91 -9.42 7.84 6.92
N LEU A 92 -9.48 6.97 5.90
CA LEU A 92 -9.67 5.53 6.10
C LEU A 92 -8.41 4.82 6.62
N TYR A 93 -7.69 5.48 7.53
CA TYR A 93 -6.44 4.97 8.12
C TYR A 93 -6.66 3.83 9.13
N HIS A 94 -7.91 3.57 9.54
CA HIS A 94 -8.21 2.65 10.63
C HIS A 94 -8.70 1.31 10.11
N LYS A 95 -7.75 0.46 9.74
CA LYS A 95 -8.03 -0.90 9.30
C LYS A 95 -7.96 -1.87 10.45
N VAL A 96 -9.05 -2.62 10.69
CA VAL A 96 -9.03 -3.81 11.52
C VAL A 96 -8.93 -5.02 10.62
N GLN A 97 -7.97 -5.90 10.89
CA GLN A 97 -7.73 -7.09 10.08
C GLN A 97 -7.61 -8.33 10.96
N ALA A 98 -8.38 -9.36 10.67
CA ALA A 98 -8.33 -10.66 11.33
C ALA A 98 -7.90 -11.74 10.35
N TYR A 99 -7.13 -12.72 10.83
CA TYR A 99 -6.68 -13.88 10.08
C TYR A 99 -7.05 -15.17 10.80
N TYR A 100 -7.36 -16.20 10.04
CA TYR A 100 -7.56 -17.54 10.54
C TYR A 100 -6.79 -18.55 9.67
N GLY A 101 -5.72 -19.08 10.24
CA GLY A 101 -4.90 -20.12 9.66
C GLY A 101 -5.43 -21.53 9.95
N PHE A 102 -5.52 -22.39 8.96
CA PHE A 102 -6.02 -23.76 9.06
C PHE A 102 -5.22 -24.74 8.17
N ALA A 103 -5.29 -26.02 8.49
CA ALA A 103 -4.59 -27.09 7.77
C ALA A 103 -3.08 -26.82 7.58
N GLU A 104 -2.44 -26.12 8.54
CA GLU A 104 -1.01 -25.85 8.65
C GLU A 104 -0.39 -25.05 7.47
N LYS A 105 -1.16 -24.63 6.48
CA LYS A 105 -0.66 -23.91 5.30
C LYS A 105 -1.61 -22.91 4.67
N PHE A 106 -2.90 -22.98 4.95
CA PHE A 106 -3.89 -22.08 4.39
C PHE A 106 -4.33 -21.04 5.42
N ALA A 107 -4.65 -19.85 4.97
CA ALA A 107 -5.32 -18.88 5.82
C ALA A 107 -6.32 -18.00 5.04
N LEU A 108 -7.34 -17.57 5.76
CA LEU A 108 -8.29 -16.54 5.36
C LEU A 108 -8.01 -15.27 6.15
N GLY A 109 -8.15 -14.14 5.51
CA GLY A 109 -8.09 -12.81 6.11
C GLY A 109 -9.38 -12.04 5.82
N LEU A 110 -9.82 -11.27 6.80
CA LEU A 110 -10.90 -10.30 6.67
C LEU A 110 -10.41 -8.97 7.22
N ALA A 111 -10.50 -7.91 6.42
CA ALA A 111 -10.24 -6.57 6.91
C ALA A 111 -11.43 -5.66 6.61
N PHE A 112 -11.64 -4.68 7.45
CA PHE A 112 -12.61 -3.62 7.23
C PHE A 112 -12.11 -2.31 7.82
N GLY A 113 -12.56 -1.21 7.22
CA GLY A 113 -12.38 0.13 7.72
C GLY A 113 -13.64 0.95 7.47
N PHE A 114 -13.85 1.93 8.34
CA PHE A 114 -14.95 2.88 8.26
C PHE A 114 -14.46 4.22 8.79
N ASP A 115 -14.84 5.29 8.11
CA ASP A 115 -14.64 6.65 8.59
C ASP A 115 -15.84 7.54 8.30
N SER A 116 -16.02 8.60 9.09
CA SER A 116 -17.05 9.60 8.85
C SER A 116 -16.62 10.97 9.38
N ALA A 117 -16.71 11.98 8.52
CA ALA A 117 -16.48 13.38 8.86
C ALA A 117 -17.80 14.18 8.75
N ILE A 118 -17.94 15.20 9.56
CA ILE A 118 -19.07 16.15 9.52
C ILE A 118 -18.49 17.55 9.61
N GLU A 119 -18.77 18.35 8.59
CA GLU A 119 -18.51 19.79 8.61
C GLU A 119 -19.83 20.54 8.74
N ASP A 120 -19.85 21.52 9.63
CA ASP A 120 -21.03 22.37 9.91
C ASP A 120 -20.55 23.82 9.93
N TYR A 121 -20.99 24.59 8.94
CA TYR A 121 -20.60 26.00 8.82
C TYR A 121 -21.77 26.87 8.39
N ASP A 122 -21.81 28.10 8.94
CA ASP A 122 -22.77 29.11 8.54
C ASP A 122 -22.14 30.06 7.50
N SER A 123 -22.85 30.32 6.41
CA SER A 123 -22.45 31.39 5.50
C SER A 123 -22.76 32.75 6.16
N GLY A 124 -21.73 33.43 6.63
CA GLY A 124 -21.84 34.62 7.49
C GLY A 124 -22.69 35.79 6.97
N SER A 125 -23.15 35.80 5.73
CA SER A 125 -23.99 36.88 5.16
C SER A 125 -25.44 36.47 4.92
N SER A 126 -25.77 35.19 4.73
CA SER A 126 -27.11 34.78 4.32
C SER A 126 -27.88 34.00 5.39
N LYS A 127 -27.29 33.70 6.54
CA LYS A 127 -27.81 32.78 7.59
C LYS A 127 -28.17 31.37 7.08
N THR A 128 -27.62 30.98 5.92
CA THR A 128 -27.79 29.65 5.38
C THR A 128 -26.82 28.70 6.08
N ARG A 129 -27.35 27.64 6.71
CA ARG A 129 -26.55 26.63 7.36
C ARG A 129 -26.23 25.52 6.36
N PHE A 130 -24.94 25.22 6.24
CA PHE A 130 -24.44 24.12 5.45
C PHE A 130 -23.94 23.02 6.38
N VAL A 131 -24.41 21.80 6.15
CA VAL A 131 -23.91 20.61 6.84
C VAL A 131 -23.46 19.65 5.77
N GLU A 132 -22.19 19.35 5.75
CA GLU A 132 -21.62 18.31 4.90
C GLU A 132 -21.34 17.08 5.73
N LYS A 133 -21.82 15.93 5.28
CA LYS A 133 -21.57 14.63 5.90
C LYS A 133 -20.87 13.73 4.91
N GLN A 134 -19.65 13.34 5.26
CA GLN A 134 -18.84 12.39 4.52
C GLN A 134 -18.82 11.05 5.23
N GLN A 135 -18.87 9.95 4.47
CA GLN A 135 -18.80 8.58 5.01
C GLN A 135 -18.05 7.71 4.01
N GLY A 136 -17.06 6.97 4.51
CA GLY A 136 -16.27 6.03 3.74
C GLY A 136 -16.20 4.66 4.41
N GLN A 137 -16.07 3.61 3.60
CA GLN A 137 -15.91 2.24 4.08
C GLN A 137 -15.17 1.37 3.08
N PHE A 138 -14.51 0.35 3.59
CA PHE A 138 -13.99 -0.73 2.76
C PHE A 138 -14.07 -2.09 3.46
N VAL A 139 -14.07 -3.15 2.65
CA VAL A 139 -13.97 -4.54 3.10
C VAL A 139 -12.97 -5.28 2.22
N GLU A 140 -12.01 -5.96 2.81
CA GLU A 140 -11.07 -6.84 2.11
C GLU A 140 -11.26 -8.29 2.55
N LEU A 141 -11.26 -9.20 1.58
CA LEU A 141 -11.15 -10.63 1.80
C LEU A 141 -9.81 -11.11 1.25
N LYS A 142 -9.08 -11.85 2.04
CA LYS A 142 -7.78 -12.41 1.66
C LYS A 142 -7.79 -13.93 1.80
N PHE A 143 -7.12 -14.58 0.89
CA PHE A 143 -6.82 -16.00 0.97
C PHE A 143 -5.34 -16.22 0.71
N GLY A 144 -4.72 -17.14 1.43
CA GLY A 144 -3.32 -17.46 1.20
C GLY A 144 -2.99 -18.90 1.49
N MET A 145 -1.96 -19.36 0.79
CA MET A 145 -1.32 -20.64 1.01
C MET A 145 0.19 -20.43 1.16
N SER A 146 0.79 -21.14 2.11
CA SER A 146 2.24 -21.15 2.28
C SER A 146 2.71 -22.54 2.65
N ASP A 147 3.69 -23.03 1.92
CA ASP A 147 4.42 -24.25 2.26
C ASP A 147 5.95 -24.00 2.29
N GLU A 148 6.75 -25.05 2.18
CA GLU A 148 8.21 -24.91 2.19
C GLU A 148 8.73 -24.09 1.02
N LYS A 149 8.15 -24.24 -0.18
CA LYS A 149 8.66 -23.63 -1.43
C LYS A 149 7.74 -22.62 -2.07
N LEU A 150 6.46 -22.61 -1.74
CA LEU A 150 5.48 -21.82 -2.44
C LEU A 150 4.68 -20.98 -1.45
N ASP A 151 4.64 -19.67 -1.70
CA ASP A 151 3.74 -18.75 -1.04
C ASP A 151 2.82 -18.15 -2.11
N LEU A 152 1.48 -18.24 -1.90
CA LEU A 152 0.44 -17.66 -2.76
C LEU A 152 -0.49 -16.79 -1.92
N GLY A 153 -0.94 -15.70 -2.52
CA GLY A 153 -1.90 -14.78 -1.94
C GLY A 153 -2.92 -14.31 -2.97
N ALA A 154 -4.15 -14.12 -2.52
CA ALA A 154 -5.21 -13.48 -3.27
C ALA A 154 -5.95 -12.50 -2.35
N LYS A 155 -6.32 -11.33 -2.88
CA LYS A 155 -7.08 -10.29 -2.19
C LYS A 155 -8.25 -9.88 -3.08
N VAL A 156 -9.42 -9.67 -2.49
CA VAL A 156 -10.56 -9.00 -3.10
C VAL A 156 -10.94 -7.84 -2.19
N LEU A 157 -11.01 -6.65 -2.75
CA LEU A 157 -11.35 -5.41 -2.09
C LEU A 157 -12.67 -4.87 -2.63
N TYR A 158 -13.52 -4.37 -1.73
CA TYR A 158 -14.62 -3.46 -2.04
C TYR A 158 -14.45 -2.19 -1.23
N GLN A 159 -14.62 -1.05 -1.87
CA GLN A 159 -14.53 0.26 -1.24
C GLN A 159 -15.62 1.20 -1.71
N GLY A 160 -15.99 2.17 -0.89
CA GLY A 160 -16.99 3.15 -1.26
C GLY A 160 -17.08 4.31 -0.28
N ALA A 161 -17.43 5.47 -0.80
CA ALA A 161 -17.70 6.66 -0.01
C ALA A 161 -18.90 7.43 -0.54
N LYS A 162 -19.47 8.27 0.31
CA LYS A 162 -20.56 9.18 -0.01
C LYS A 162 -20.36 10.52 0.68
N ILE A 163 -20.67 11.58 -0.05
CA ILE A 163 -20.72 12.95 0.47
C ILE A 163 -22.15 13.46 0.28
N ASN A 164 -22.74 13.90 1.37
CA ASN A 164 -24.08 14.46 1.42
C ASN A 164 -24.00 15.89 1.91
N GLU A 165 -24.47 16.83 1.11
CA GLU A 165 -24.66 18.21 1.55
C GLU A 165 -26.12 18.42 2.00
N LYS A 166 -26.27 19.17 3.08
CA LYS A 166 -27.56 19.67 3.53
C LYS A 166 -27.51 21.18 3.60
N ILE A 167 -28.33 21.82 2.79
CA ILE A 167 -28.51 23.26 2.78
C ILE A 167 -29.86 23.54 3.43
N ASP A 168 -29.86 24.17 4.59
CA ASP A 168 -31.03 24.36 5.47
C ASP A 168 -31.72 23.04 5.79
N ASN A 169 -32.83 22.71 5.10
CA ASN A 169 -33.58 21.47 5.33
C ASN A 169 -33.58 20.53 4.11
N THR A 170 -32.87 20.87 3.06
CA THR A 170 -32.79 20.03 1.85
C THR A 170 -31.46 19.28 1.85
N SER A 171 -31.54 17.96 1.80
CA SER A 171 -30.36 17.09 1.68
C SER A 171 -30.21 16.64 0.24
N THR A 172 -29.00 16.69 -0.29
CA THR A 172 -28.63 16.23 -1.64
C THR A 172 -27.38 15.36 -1.55
N ASP A 173 -27.37 14.23 -2.23
CA ASP A 173 -26.14 13.47 -2.45
C ASP A 173 -25.31 14.24 -3.47
N VAL A 174 -24.11 14.67 -3.09
CA VAL A 174 -23.26 15.53 -3.93
C VAL A 174 -22.21 14.71 -4.64
N ALA A 175 -21.65 13.73 -3.97
CA ALA A 175 -20.68 12.82 -4.56
C ALA A 175 -20.81 11.41 -4.00
N SER A 176 -20.54 10.43 -4.82
CA SER A 176 -20.42 9.03 -4.41
C SER A 176 -19.29 8.36 -5.18
N TYR A 177 -18.60 7.49 -4.49
CA TYR A 177 -17.50 6.71 -4.95
C TYR A 177 -17.73 5.24 -4.61
N SER A 178 -17.46 4.34 -5.53
CA SER A 178 -17.49 2.91 -5.25
C SER A 178 -16.58 2.14 -6.20
N GLY A 179 -15.99 1.07 -5.71
CA GLY A 179 -15.14 0.24 -6.53
C GLY A 179 -14.81 -1.11 -5.92
N PHE A 180 -14.16 -1.93 -6.73
CA PHE A 180 -13.64 -3.22 -6.32
C PHE A 180 -12.24 -3.43 -6.89
N GLY A 181 -11.42 -4.19 -6.15
CA GLY A 181 -10.08 -4.59 -6.56
C GLY A 181 -9.88 -6.10 -6.37
N VAL A 182 -8.99 -6.66 -7.17
CA VAL A 182 -8.51 -8.05 -7.05
C VAL A 182 -7.01 -8.06 -7.22
N ASP A 183 -6.28 -8.63 -6.27
CA ASP A 183 -4.84 -8.84 -6.36
C ASP A 183 -4.50 -10.31 -6.18
N LEU A 184 -3.55 -10.75 -6.97
CA LEU A 184 -2.96 -12.08 -6.92
C LEU A 184 -1.44 -11.93 -6.80
N GLY A 185 -0.82 -12.68 -5.91
CA GLY A 185 0.63 -12.67 -5.78
C GLY A 185 1.16 -14.06 -5.48
N GLY A 186 2.40 -14.29 -5.85
CA GLY A 186 3.05 -15.55 -5.56
C GLY A 186 4.57 -15.48 -5.65
N ARG A 187 5.22 -16.38 -4.90
CA ARG A 187 6.66 -16.61 -5.01
C ARG A 187 6.95 -18.10 -4.85
N TYR A 188 7.89 -18.58 -5.64
CA TYR A 188 8.35 -19.96 -5.62
C TYR A 188 9.86 -20.00 -5.38
N PHE A 189 10.27 -20.68 -4.32
CA PHE A 189 11.67 -20.88 -3.96
C PHE A 189 12.23 -22.08 -4.75
N ILE A 190 13.04 -21.78 -5.77
CA ILE A 190 13.75 -22.77 -6.58
C ILE A 190 14.77 -23.48 -5.69
N GLN A 191 15.46 -22.72 -4.86
CA GLN A 191 16.45 -23.16 -3.90
C GLN A 191 16.26 -22.42 -2.57
N GLU A 192 16.32 -23.13 -1.48
CA GLU A 192 16.31 -22.58 -0.12
C GLU A 192 17.20 -23.48 0.74
N ASP A 193 18.40 -23.00 1.01
CA ASP A 193 19.38 -23.74 1.81
C ASP A 193 20.15 -22.82 2.79
N SER A 194 21.20 -23.36 3.42
CA SER A 194 21.98 -22.61 4.38
C SER A 194 22.80 -21.47 3.79
N MET A 195 23.02 -21.45 2.46
CA MET A 195 23.87 -20.47 1.79
C MET A 195 23.07 -19.57 0.82
N LEU A 196 22.02 -20.09 0.20
CA LEU A 196 21.32 -19.36 -0.86
C LEU A 196 19.83 -19.67 -0.83
N ASP A 197 19.02 -18.60 -0.81
CA ASP A 197 17.63 -18.67 -1.22
C ASP A 197 17.52 -18.04 -2.61
N LEU A 198 16.94 -18.75 -3.56
CA LEU A 198 16.68 -18.31 -4.91
C LEU A 198 15.19 -18.46 -5.19
N ALA A 199 14.52 -17.39 -5.56
CA ALA A 199 13.09 -17.39 -5.82
C ALA A 199 12.72 -16.69 -7.12
N ILE A 200 11.62 -17.14 -7.74
CA ILE A 200 10.87 -16.37 -8.73
C ILE A 200 9.60 -15.86 -8.06
N PHE A 201 9.16 -14.67 -8.43
CA PHE A 201 7.96 -14.06 -7.87
C PHE A 201 7.22 -13.25 -8.91
N GLY A 202 5.95 -12.97 -8.65
CA GLY A 202 5.15 -12.10 -9.49
C GLY A 202 3.84 -11.73 -8.82
N ASP A 203 3.24 -10.68 -9.35
CA ASP A 203 1.96 -10.14 -8.92
C ASP A 203 1.12 -9.69 -10.12
N LEU A 204 -0.19 -9.70 -9.92
CA LEU A 204 -1.19 -9.23 -10.84
C LEU A 204 -2.30 -8.57 -10.04
N GLY A 205 -2.64 -7.32 -10.37
CA GLY A 205 -3.73 -6.58 -9.77
C GLY A 205 -4.66 -6.01 -10.82
N TYR A 206 -5.92 -5.87 -10.44
CA TYR A 206 -6.95 -5.16 -11.18
C TYR A 206 -7.83 -4.40 -10.20
N GLU A 207 -8.10 -3.14 -10.51
CA GLU A 207 -9.02 -2.30 -9.77
C GLU A 207 -9.98 -1.57 -10.72
N ALA A 208 -11.24 -1.41 -10.29
CA ALA A 208 -12.23 -0.64 -11.03
C ALA A 208 -13.04 0.21 -10.06
N LEU A 209 -13.10 1.50 -10.34
CA LEU A 209 -13.69 2.52 -9.50
C LEU A 209 -14.66 3.37 -10.32
N THR A 210 -15.68 3.89 -9.67
CA THR A 210 -16.63 4.82 -10.29
C THR A 210 -16.93 5.94 -9.31
N ASP A 211 -16.75 7.17 -9.77
CA ASP A 211 -17.13 8.40 -9.09
C ASP A 211 -18.31 9.02 -9.79
N GLU A 212 -19.29 9.45 -9.02
CA GLU A 212 -20.42 10.24 -9.49
C GLU A 212 -20.50 11.53 -8.67
N TYR A 213 -20.52 12.65 -9.37
CA TYR A 213 -20.61 13.98 -8.75
C TYR A 213 -21.80 14.74 -9.34
N GLU A 214 -22.70 15.21 -8.46
CA GLU A 214 -23.86 16.04 -8.81
C GLU A 214 -23.71 17.41 -8.16
N PRO A 215 -23.23 18.44 -8.91
CA PRO A 215 -23.11 19.79 -8.36
C PRO A 215 -24.45 20.33 -7.89
N THR A 216 -24.48 20.86 -6.67
CA THR A 216 -25.71 21.42 -6.07
C THR A 216 -26.32 22.52 -6.97
N GLY A 217 -27.57 22.35 -7.36
CA GLY A 217 -28.29 23.29 -8.23
C GLY A 217 -28.09 23.10 -9.73
N VAL A 218 -27.32 22.12 -10.16
CA VAL A 218 -27.12 21.79 -11.58
C VAL A 218 -27.67 20.38 -11.83
N LYS A 219 -28.55 20.23 -12.83
CA LYS A 219 -29.09 18.91 -13.22
C LYS A 219 -28.11 18.17 -14.14
N SER A 220 -26.84 18.11 -13.80
CA SER A 220 -25.85 17.37 -14.57
C SER A 220 -25.04 16.49 -13.62
N THR A 221 -24.89 15.24 -13.97
CA THR A 221 -24.03 14.29 -13.28
C THR A 221 -22.72 14.19 -14.05
N LEU A 222 -21.62 14.42 -13.37
CA LEU A 222 -20.29 14.05 -13.84
C LEU A 222 -20.01 12.62 -13.36
N LYS A 223 -19.61 11.77 -14.28
CA LYS A 223 -19.28 10.39 -13.97
C LYS A 223 -17.86 10.09 -14.43
N LEU A 224 -17.01 9.75 -13.48
CA LEU A 224 -15.65 9.30 -13.70
C LEU A 224 -15.60 7.79 -13.48
N ALA A 225 -15.21 7.05 -14.49
CA ALA A 225 -14.91 5.63 -14.37
C ALA A 225 -13.42 5.42 -14.51
N HIS A 226 -12.81 4.82 -13.50
CA HIS A 226 -11.39 4.51 -13.43
C HIS A 226 -11.23 2.99 -13.43
N SER A 227 -10.26 2.48 -14.16
CA SER A 227 -9.83 1.10 -14.04
C SER A 227 -8.33 0.99 -14.23
N ASP A 228 -7.68 0.21 -13.41
CA ASP A 228 -6.26 -0.06 -13.55
C ASP A 228 -5.94 -1.57 -13.53
N ILE A 229 -4.81 -1.88 -14.12
CA ILE A 229 -4.19 -3.20 -14.09
C ILE A 229 -2.72 -3.02 -13.79
N ASN A 230 -2.19 -3.85 -12.91
CA ASN A 230 -0.76 -3.95 -12.66
C ASN A 230 -0.32 -5.41 -12.79
N ALA A 231 0.90 -5.61 -13.29
CA ALA A 231 1.52 -6.93 -13.35
C ALA A 231 3.04 -6.79 -13.29
N ALA A 232 3.69 -7.64 -12.51
CA ALA A 232 5.14 -7.70 -12.47
C ALA A 232 5.62 -9.13 -12.29
N VAL A 233 6.84 -9.39 -12.76
CA VAL A 233 7.54 -10.65 -12.56
C VAL A 233 9.01 -10.37 -12.24
N GLY A 234 9.59 -11.19 -11.36
CA GLY A 234 10.97 -11.02 -10.96
C GLY A 234 11.64 -12.29 -10.45
N ILE A 235 12.92 -12.17 -10.24
CA ILE A 235 13.73 -13.17 -9.56
C ILE A 235 14.46 -12.51 -8.39
N GLY A 236 14.76 -13.27 -7.35
CA GLY A 236 15.49 -12.78 -6.19
C GLY A 236 16.44 -13.82 -5.63
N ALA A 237 17.52 -13.33 -5.06
CA ALA A 237 18.52 -14.13 -4.38
C ALA A 237 18.85 -13.54 -3.01
N ASN A 238 18.89 -14.37 -1.97
CA ASN A 238 19.41 -14.05 -0.65
C ASN A 238 20.62 -14.91 -0.37
N TYR A 239 21.81 -14.34 -0.52
CA TYR A 239 23.08 -15.04 -0.30
C TYR A 239 23.53 -14.86 1.15
N LYS A 240 23.52 -15.96 1.91
CA LYS A 240 23.86 -16.04 3.32
C LYS A 240 25.36 -16.25 3.49
N LEU A 241 26.12 -15.18 3.66
CA LEU A 241 27.59 -15.21 3.81
C LEU A 241 28.03 -15.95 5.09
N ALA A 242 27.30 -15.74 6.17
CA ALA A 242 27.50 -16.35 7.48
C ALA A 242 26.22 -16.18 8.33
N PRO A 243 26.07 -16.83 9.47
CA PRO A 243 24.93 -16.63 10.36
C PRO A 243 24.74 -15.16 10.76
N GLY A 244 23.69 -14.53 10.25
CA GLY A 244 23.36 -13.12 10.47
C GLY A 244 24.02 -12.15 9.50
N HIS A 245 24.61 -12.62 8.40
CA HIS A 245 25.16 -11.78 7.34
C HIS A 245 24.66 -12.24 5.99
N SER A 246 23.94 -11.38 5.26
CA SER A 246 23.39 -11.70 3.95
C SER A 246 23.48 -10.53 2.98
N ILE A 247 23.55 -10.88 1.71
CA ILE A 247 23.37 -9.97 0.58
C ILE A 247 22.11 -10.41 -0.14
N ILE A 248 21.20 -9.48 -0.32
CA ILE A 248 19.88 -9.71 -0.89
C ILE A 248 19.78 -8.92 -2.19
N MET A 249 19.34 -9.57 -3.24
CA MET A 249 19.17 -8.94 -4.55
C MET A 249 17.83 -9.35 -5.14
N THR A 250 17.12 -8.40 -5.73
CA THR A 250 15.97 -8.69 -6.59
C THR A 250 16.15 -8.00 -7.94
N PHE A 251 15.59 -8.61 -8.95
CA PHE A 251 15.58 -8.12 -10.32
C PHE A 251 14.19 -8.36 -10.90
N LYS A 252 13.49 -7.28 -11.23
CA LYS A 252 12.22 -7.31 -11.97
C LYS A 252 12.52 -6.83 -13.39
N PRO A 253 12.64 -7.72 -14.37
CA PRO A 253 12.94 -7.35 -15.74
C PRO A 253 11.83 -6.52 -16.37
N ILE A 254 10.60 -6.73 -15.94
CA ILE A 254 9.42 -6.04 -16.46
C ILE A 254 8.34 -5.92 -15.39
N GLY A 255 7.74 -4.75 -15.36
CA GLY A 255 6.50 -4.47 -14.67
C GLY A 255 5.63 -3.56 -15.55
N VAL A 256 4.33 -3.74 -15.51
CA VAL A 256 3.36 -2.93 -16.26
C VAL A 256 2.30 -2.44 -15.28
N TYR A 257 2.03 -1.15 -15.34
CA TYR A 257 0.86 -0.53 -14.75
C TYR A 257 0.12 0.20 -15.87
N SER A 258 -1.20 0.04 -15.94
CA SER A 258 -2.02 0.78 -16.91
C SER A 258 -3.32 1.20 -16.24
N ALA A 259 -3.55 2.51 -16.19
CA ALA A 259 -4.76 3.12 -15.70
C ALA A 259 -5.54 3.74 -16.85
N ASN A 260 -6.86 3.51 -16.86
CA ASN A 260 -7.78 4.12 -17.80
C ASN A 260 -8.81 4.91 -17.01
N VAL A 261 -8.91 6.19 -17.31
CA VAL A 261 -9.89 7.10 -16.73
C VAL A 261 -10.83 7.56 -17.84
N LYS A 262 -12.13 7.38 -17.61
CA LYS A 262 -13.18 7.85 -18.52
C LYS A 262 -14.05 8.85 -17.79
N ASP A 263 -14.02 10.10 -18.22
CA ASP A 263 -14.90 11.16 -17.75
C ASP A 263 -16.07 11.33 -18.74
N THR A 264 -17.29 11.28 -18.21
CA THR A 264 -18.52 11.46 -18.97
C THR A 264 -19.31 12.61 -18.38
N ASN A 265 -19.41 13.69 -19.15
CA ASN A 265 -20.22 14.85 -18.78
C ASN A 265 -21.58 14.77 -19.48
N ASN A 266 -22.64 14.47 -18.72
CA ASN A 266 -24.00 14.35 -19.23
C ASN A 266 -24.61 15.70 -19.68
N PHE A 267 -23.98 16.82 -19.34
CA PHE A 267 -24.47 18.15 -19.77
C PHE A 267 -24.21 18.42 -21.26
N ASN A 268 -23.04 17.99 -21.75
CA ASN A 268 -22.57 18.27 -23.11
C ASN A 268 -22.39 16.99 -23.95
N ASN A 269 -22.73 15.81 -23.42
CA ASN A 269 -22.46 14.48 -24.03
C ASN A 269 -20.98 14.29 -24.44
N ASN A 270 -20.08 15.07 -23.86
CA ASN A 270 -18.65 14.95 -24.12
C ASN A 270 -18.07 13.78 -23.30
N VAL A 271 -17.21 13.01 -23.92
CA VAL A 271 -16.50 11.91 -23.28
C VAL A 271 -15.01 12.18 -23.41
N PHE A 272 -14.33 12.24 -22.27
CA PHE A 272 -12.87 12.32 -22.20
C PHE A 272 -12.34 10.98 -21.70
N LYS A 273 -11.28 10.49 -22.34
CA LYS A 273 -10.57 9.28 -21.93
C LYS A 273 -9.11 9.62 -21.76
N ASN A 274 -8.57 9.27 -20.61
CA ASN A 274 -7.15 9.34 -20.32
C ASN A 274 -6.65 7.93 -20.05
N THR A 275 -5.61 7.51 -20.76
CA THR A 275 -4.92 6.24 -20.50
C THR A 275 -3.49 6.54 -20.11
N GLN A 276 -3.10 6.09 -18.93
CA GLN A 276 -1.74 6.18 -18.43
C GLN A 276 -1.14 4.78 -18.39
N THR A 277 0.03 4.61 -18.96
CA THR A 277 0.76 3.33 -18.90
C THR A 277 2.15 3.60 -18.38
N TYR A 278 2.54 2.84 -17.35
CA TYR A 278 3.90 2.84 -16.83
C TYR A 278 4.54 1.48 -17.07
N LEU A 279 5.61 1.48 -17.82
CA LEU A 279 6.41 0.30 -18.11
C LEU A 279 7.70 0.38 -17.33
N THR A 280 7.85 -0.46 -16.31
CA THR A 280 9.11 -0.64 -15.57
C THR A 280 10.06 -1.52 -16.37
N LEU A 281 11.29 -1.03 -16.63
CA LEU A 281 12.31 -1.72 -17.44
C LEU A 281 13.73 -1.27 -17.04
N PRO A 282 14.45 -1.97 -16.23
CA PRO A 282 14.09 -2.90 -15.14
C PRO A 282 14.06 -2.21 -13.75
N GLU A 283 13.64 -2.95 -12.73
CA GLU A 283 13.83 -2.58 -11.32
C GLU A 283 14.87 -3.49 -10.68
N TYR A 284 15.77 -2.91 -9.88
CA TYR A 284 16.77 -3.62 -9.07
C TYR A 284 16.64 -3.25 -7.62
N THR A 285 16.80 -4.23 -6.75
CA THR A 285 16.98 -4.01 -5.32
C THR A 285 18.28 -4.68 -4.87
N LEU A 286 19.03 -4.00 -4.02
CA LEU A 286 20.19 -4.53 -3.33
C LEU A 286 20.05 -4.23 -1.84
N GLY A 287 20.03 -5.28 -1.03
CA GLY A 287 20.02 -5.18 0.43
C GLY A 287 21.23 -5.89 1.05
N VAL A 288 21.70 -5.36 2.15
CA VAL A 288 22.71 -5.98 2.99
C VAL A 288 22.20 -5.99 4.42
N GLU A 289 22.20 -7.17 5.04
CA GLU A 289 21.92 -7.33 6.47
C GLU A 289 23.16 -7.89 7.14
N SER A 290 23.62 -7.27 8.23
CA SER A 290 24.83 -7.68 8.93
C SER A 290 24.68 -7.58 10.44
N ARG A 291 24.87 -8.68 11.14
CA ARG A 291 24.93 -8.76 12.59
C ARG A 291 26.24 -8.16 13.10
N ILE A 292 26.21 -6.96 13.63
CA ILE A 292 27.38 -6.23 14.17
C ILE A 292 27.79 -6.82 15.52
N THR A 293 26.79 -7.12 16.36
CA THR A 293 26.99 -7.80 17.66
C THR A 293 25.90 -8.86 17.85
N LYS A 294 25.89 -9.57 18.99
CA LYS A 294 24.80 -10.53 19.29
C LYS A 294 23.42 -9.88 19.40
N TRP A 295 23.37 -8.59 19.69
CA TRP A 295 22.16 -7.84 19.96
C TRP A 295 21.92 -6.71 18.96
N LEU A 296 22.87 -6.41 18.05
CA LEU A 296 22.76 -5.32 17.08
C LEU A 296 22.97 -5.85 15.67
N THR A 297 22.02 -5.54 14.78
CA THR A 297 22.10 -5.80 13.34
C THR A 297 21.97 -4.48 12.59
N GLY A 298 22.84 -4.26 11.61
CA GLY A 298 22.75 -3.14 10.67
C GLY A 298 22.20 -3.61 9.33
N ARG A 299 21.48 -2.72 8.67
CA ARG A 299 20.90 -2.94 7.34
C ARG A 299 21.13 -1.74 6.43
N VAL A 300 21.31 -2.02 5.16
CA VAL A 300 21.36 -1.04 4.09
C VAL A 300 20.60 -1.61 2.91
N GLY A 301 19.72 -0.84 2.33
CA GLY A 301 18.98 -1.21 1.13
C GLY A 301 18.97 -0.09 0.11
N ALA A 302 19.05 -0.46 -1.16
CA ALA A 302 18.90 0.48 -2.27
C ALA A 302 17.99 -0.15 -3.34
N ARG A 303 17.15 0.68 -3.94
CA ARG A 303 16.27 0.31 -5.04
C ARG A 303 16.46 1.30 -6.17
N GLN A 304 16.62 0.79 -7.38
CA GLN A 304 16.64 1.59 -8.59
C GLN A 304 15.57 1.08 -9.53
N ASN A 305 14.72 1.98 -9.97
CA ASN A 305 13.68 1.74 -10.95
C ASN A 305 13.94 2.58 -12.19
N PHE A 306 13.77 1.98 -13.37
CA PHE A 306 13.74 2.68 -14.65
C PHE A 306 12.37 2.44 -15.27
N GLY A 307 11.77 3.49 -15.80
CA GLY A 307 10.44 3.37 -16.35
C GLY A 307 10.17 4.32 -17.50
N ILE A 308 9.09 4.02 -18.20
CA ILE A 308 8.54 4.86 -19.26
C ILE A 308 7.08 5.08 -18.94
N TRP A 309 6.71 6.32 -18.68
CA TRP A 309 5.34 6.76 -18.66
C TRP A 309 4.88 7.06 -20.08
N THR A 310 3.68 6.65 -20.41
CA THR A 310 2.96 7.03 -21.63
C THR A 310 1.57 7.47 -21.26
N TRP A 311 1.21 8.67 -21.69
CA TRP A 311 -0.13 9.23 -21.54
C TRP A 311 -0.79 9.32 -22.91
N LYS A 312 -2.07 8.97 -22.94
CA LYS A 312 -2.90 9.07 -24.13
C LYS A 312 -4.21 9.73 -23.75
N ASP A 313 -4.47 10.90 -24.31
CA ASP A 313 -5.70 11.64 -24.12
C ASP A 313 -6.55 11.56 -25.38
N GLU A 314 -7.82 11.24 -25.21
CA GLU A 314 -8.83 11.17 -26.27
C GLU A 314 -10.07 11.95 -25.81
N ALA A 315 -10.65 12.78 -26.68
CA ALA A 315 -11.88 13.48 -26.41
C ALA A 315 -12.85 13.27 -27.59
N GLU A 316 -14.04 12.77 -27.29
CA GLU A 316 -15.17 12.67 -28.20
C GLU A 316 -16.11 13.84 -27.88
N LEU A 317 -16.15 14.85 -28.75
CA LEU A 317 -16.97 16.06 -28.57
C LEU A 317 -18.28 15.96 -29.41
N GLU A 318 -19.35 16.58 -28.90
CA GLU A 318 -20.65 16.67 -29.64
C GLU A 318 -20.49 17.24 -31.06
N SER A 319 -19.43 18.01 -31.31
CA SER A 319 -19.11 18.60 -32.62
C SER A 319 -18.45 17.63 -33.61
N ASN A 320 -18.35 16.31 -33.31
CA ASN A 320 -17.62 15.31 -34.10
C ASN A 320 -16.13 15.66 -34.30
N VAL A 321 -15.53 16.36 -33.34
CA VAL A 321 -14.08 16.62 -33.30
C VAL A 321 -13.44 15.63 -32.34
N ASP A 322 -12.70 14.67 -32.88
CA ASP A 322 -11.90 13.76 -32.08
C ASP A 322 -10.54 14.42 -31.85
N LEU A 323 -10.22 14.66 -30.57
CA LEU A 323 -8.89 15.11 -30.16
C LEU A 323 -8.11 13.90 -29.67
N HIS A 324 -6.86 13.84 -30.07
CA HIS A 324 -5.97 12.74 -29.71
C HIS A 324 -4.56 13.29 -29.46
N ASP A 325 -4.03 13.05 -28.26
CA ASP A 325 -2.68 13.42 -27.88
C ASP A 325 -1.97 12.24 -27.22
N ILE A 326 -0.69 12.05 -27.53
CA ILE A 326 0.14 11.00 -26.92
C ILE A 326 1.51 11.60 -26.62
N TRP A 327 1.96 11.46 -25.38
CA TRP A 327 3.33 11.79 -25.00
C TRP A 327 3.92 10.74 -24.08
N SER A 328 5.23 10.71 -23.98
CA SER A 328 5.95 9.76 -23.13
C SER A 328 7.11 10.43 -22.41
N GLU A 329 7.36 10.00 -21.19
CA GLU A 329 8.43 10.47 -20.33
C GLU A 329 9.22 9.29 -19.76
N TYR A 330 10.55 9.46 -19.67
CA TYR A 330 11.43 8.49 -19.04
C TYR A 330 11.65 8.89 -17.58
N GLU A 331 11.55 7.92 -16.70
CA GLU A 331 11.76 8.09 -15.26
C GLU A 331 12.89 7.17 -14.80
N ALA A 332 13.68 7.68 -13.85
CA ALA A 332 14.66 6.90 -13.12
C ALA A 332 14.56 7.30 -11.65
N ASP A 333 14.02 6.39 -10.83
CA ASP A 333 13.84 6.62 -9.40
C ASP A 333 14.84 5.79 -8.60
N PHE A 334 15.56 6.44 -7.69
CA PHE A 334 16.53 5.82 -6.79
C PHE A 334 16.15 6.09 -5.34
N ASP A 335 16.03 5.03 -4.57
CA ASP A 335 15.79 5.09 -3.15
C ASP A 335 16.86 4.32 -2.38
N MET A 336 17.24 4.82 -1.19
CA MET A 336 18.22 4.20 -0.31
C MET A 336 17.82 4.41 1.15
N ASN A 337 17.86 3.32 1.90
CA ASN A 337 17.49 3.31 3.31
C ASN A 337 18.57 2.66 4.16
N LEU A 338 18.67 3.10 5.42
CA LEU A 338 19.45 2.46 6.48
C LEU A 338 18.52 1.93 7.55
N GLY A 339 18.91 0.84 8.20
CA GLY A 339 18.17 0.30 9.33
C GLY A 339 19.08 -0.26 10.42
N LEU A 340 18.55 -0.24 11.63
CA LEU A 340 19.16 -0.89 12.79
C LEU A 340 18.12 -1.77 13.48
N ALA A 341 18.54 -2.98 13.88
CA ALA A 341 17.74 -3.85 14.74
C ALA A 341 18.47 -4.09 16.07
N ILE A 342 17.73 -3.94 17.15
CA ILE A 342 18.19 -4.26 18.51
C ILE A 342 17.38 -5.46 18.99
N LYS A 343 18.07 -6.59 19.24
CA LYS A 343 17.46 -7.82 19.76
C LYS A 343 17.82 -8.02 21.22
N LEU A 344 16.80 -8.00 22.08
CA LEU A 344 16.89 -8.18 23.52
C LEU A 344 16.05 -9.40 23.93
N ASP A 345 16.67 -10.58 23.91
CA ASP A 345 16.02 -11.87 24.17
C ASP A 345 14.81 -12.09 23.24
N LYS A 346 13.59 -11.95 23.75
CA LYS A 346 12.31 -12.09 23.03
C LYS A 346 11.83 -10.80 22.36
N PHE A 347 12.45 -9.67 22.61
CA PHE A 347 12.12 -8.38 22.01
C PHE A 347 13.05 -8.07 20.87
N THR A 348 12.47 -7.57 19.79
CA THR A 348 13.22 -6.96 18.69
C THR A 348 12.66 -5.56 18.43
N ILE A 349 13.55 -4.60 18.31
CA ILE A 349 13.24 -3.22 17.92
C ILE A 349 13.94 -2.97 16.60
N ASP A 350 13.20 -2.71 15.56
CA ASP A 350 13.71 -2.36 14.23
C ASP A 350 13.46 -0.88 13.96
N THR A 351 14.43 -0.19 13.35
CA THR A 351 14.33 1.23 12.98
C THR A 351 14.78 1.45 11.56
N VAL A 352 14.17 2.40 10.87
CA VAL A 352 14.58 2.84 9.53
C VAL A 352 14.90 4.32 9.55
N PHE A 353 15.94 4.66 8.81
CA PHE A 353 16.35 6.03 8.54
C PHE A 353 16.33 6.23 7.02
N SER A 354 15.54 7.19 6.55
CA SER A 354 15.43 7.51 5.12
C SER A 354 16.68 8.22 4.59
N LYS A 355 16.79 8.30 3.26
CA LYS A 355 17.86 9.07 2.59
C LYS A 355 17.95 10.53 3.05
N ASN A 356 16.80 11.15 3.36
CA ASN A 356 16.75 12.53 3.81
C ASN A 356 17.45 12.72 5.17
N PHE A 357 17.26 11.76 6.08
CA PHE A 357 17.99 11.75 7.35
C PHE A 357 19.52 11.67 7.14
N LEU A 358 19.95 10.87 6.15
CA LEU A 358 21.37 10.72 5.84
C LEU A 358 21.96 11.98 5.21
N HIS A 359 21.18 12.71 4.42
CA HIS A 359 21.63 13.92 3.76
C HIS A 359 21.57 15.15 4.67
N ASP A 360 20.49 15.32 5.40
CA ASP A 360 20.21 16.51 6.20
C ASP A 360 20.63 16.40 7.67
N GLY A 361 20.86 15.16 8.13
CA GLY A 361 21.15 14.85 9.54
C GLY A 361 19.94 15.02 10.46
N PRO A 362 20.05 14.59 11.73
CA PRO A 362 18.97 14.69 12.69
C PRO A 362 18.73 16.14 13.13
N ALA A 363 17.46 16.51 13.30
CA ALA A 363 17.05 17.86 13.73
C ALA A 363 17.73 18.32 15.04
N VAL A 364 18.06 17.38 15.93
CA VAL A 364 18.72 17.65 17.22
C VAL A 364 20.13 18.25 17.07
N ILE A 365 20.76 18.08 15.90
CA ILE A 365 22.09 18.63 15.59
C ILE A 365 22.06 19.67 14.47
N GLY A 366 20.88 20.29 14.22
CA GLY A 366 20.70 21.33 13.21
C GLY A 366 20.27 20.82 11.83
N GLY A 367 19.89 19.55 11.70
CA GLY A 367 19.31 18.98 10.49
C GLY A 367 17.83 19.36 10.30
N SER A 368 17.22 18.84 9.23
CA SER A 368 15.83 19.11 8.88
C SER A 368 14.84 18.45 9.85
N THR A 369 13.78 19.18 10.24
CA THR A 369 12.63 18.61 10.95
C THR A 369 11.72 17.81 10.02
N LYS A 370 11.83 18.00 8.69
CA LYS A 370 10.99 17.35 7.68
C LYS A 370 11.52 16.01 7.18
N GLY A 371 12.47 15.36 7.83
CA GLY A 371 13.15 14.23 7.24
C GLY A 371 13.31 12.99 8.09
N LEU A 372 12.83 13.00 9.31
CA LEU A 372 12.74 11.77 10.12
C LEU A 372 11.51 10.96 9.70
N ASN A 373 11.46 10.51 8.46
CA ASN A 373 10.60 9.37 8.11
C ASN A 373 11.21 8.14 8.78
N SER A 374 11.17 8.13 10.11
CA SER A 374 11.63 7.03 10.90
C SER A 374 10.43 6.16 11.19
N GLN A 375 10.59 4.93 10.81
CA GLN A 375 9.70 3.87 11.15
C GLN A 375 10.36 3.08 12.27
N VAL A 376 9.59 2.72 13.29
CA VAL A 376 10.03 1.89 14.41
C VAL A 376 9.07 0.74 14.56
N SER A 377 9.56 -0.47 14.39
CA SER A 377 8.80 -1.69 14.66
C SER A 377 9.25 -2.34 15.96
N LEU A 378 8.30 -2.84 16.71
CA LEU A 378 8.48 -3.61 17.93
C LEU A 378 7.91 -5.01 17.73
N LYS A 379 8.70 -6.03 18.02
CA LYS A 379 8.26 -7.43 17.99
C LYS A 379 8.56 -8.11 19.32
N PHE A 380 7.57 -8.81 19.84
CA PHE A 380 7.71 -9.68 21.01
C PHE A 380 7.31 -11.10 20.66
N GLU A 381 8.25 -12.04 20.78
CA GLU A 381 8.03 -13.49 20.58
C GLU A 381 7.86 -14.18 21.95
N TYR A 382 6.71 -14.85 22.19
CA TYR A 382 6.41 -15.51 23.48
C TYR A 382 6.36 -17.03 23.43
#